data_f3bce665eafdf6e084bcc0b20c034b6b
#
_entry.id   f3bce665eafdf6e084bcc0b20c034b6b
#
_cell.length_a   1.000
_cell.length_b   1.000
_cell.length_c   1.000
_cell.angle_alpha   90.00
_cell.angle_beta   90.00
_cell.angle_gamma   90.00
#
_symmetry.space_group_name_H-M   'P 1'
#
loop_
_entity.id
_entity.type
_entity.pdbx_description
1 polymer ?
#
loop_
_entity_poly.entity_id
_entity_poly.type
_entity_poly.pdbx_seq_one_letter_code
_entity_poly.pdbx_strand_id
1 'polypeptide(L)'
;APLMKLAVKNKGAEKIALVTDSMRGAGMPEGKSILGSREKGQEVIIEGGVAKMPDRQSFAGSVATADRLVRNMYQLGERSIEEAVYMMSLTPATIMGIQEQKGRIAKGYDADIVVFNADIQIQQVFINGQQY
;
A
#
# COMPACT_ATOMS: atom_id res chain seq x y z
N ALA A 1 12.84 3.89 -7.15
CA ALA A 1 12.68 5.35 -7.00
C ALA A 1 12.52 6.10 -8.32
N PRO A 2 13.36 5.95 -9.38
CA PRO A 2 13.22 6.75 -10.61
C PRO A 2 11.86 6.62 -11.31
N LEU A 3 11.33 5.40 -11.42
CA LEU A 3 10.03 5.16 -12.05
C LEU A 3 8.87 5.80 -11.28
N MET A 4 8.91 5.81 -9.95
CA MET A 4 7.90 6.46 -9.12
C MET A 4 7.88 7.98 -9.38
N LYS A 5 9.06 8.61 -9.38
CA LYS A 5 9.21 10.05 -9.69
C LYS A 5 8.72 10.38 -11.09
N LEU A 6 9.07 9.56 -12.08
CA LEU A 6 8.62 9.73 -13.46
C LEU A 6 7.10 9.62 -13.59
N ALA A 7 6.49 8.63 -12.93
CA ALA A 7 5.05 8.44 -12.95
C ALA A 7 4.32 9.67 -12.39
N VAL A 8 4.73 10.15 -11.21
CA VAL A 8 4.10 11.33 -10.59
C VAL A 8 4.34 12.59 -11.39
N LYS A 9 5.55 12.78 -11.94
CA LYS A 9 5.86 13.93 -12.80
C LYS A 9 4.94 14.01 -14.04
N ASN A 10 4.59 12.85 -14.61
CA ASN A 10 3.76 12.81 -15.81
C ASN A 10 2.26 12.86 -15.55
N LYS A 11 1.80 12.29 -14.43
CA LYS A 11 0.36 12.13 -14.15
C LYS A 11 -0.19 13.07 -13.09
N GLY A 12 0.65 13.52 -12.15
CA GLY A 12 0.20 14.16 -10.93
C GLY A 12 -0.27 13.18 -9.86
N ALA A 13 -0.17 13.56 -8.59
CA ALA A 13 -0.56 12.72 -7.47
C ALA A 13 -2.05 12.35 -7.49
N GLU A 14 -2.89 13.27 -7.96
CA GLU A 14 -4.35 13.11 -8.05
C GLU A 14 -4.81 12.06 -9.05
N LYS A 15 -3.93 11.60 -9.94
CA LYS A 15 -4.22 10.59 -10.98
C LYS A 15 -3.46 9.27 -10.76
N ILE A 16 -2.87 9.09 -9.60
CA ILE A 16 -2.16 7.87 -9.23
C ILE A 16 -2.78 7.28 -7.97
N ALA A 17 -3.27 6.05 -8.06
CA ALA A 17 -3.67 5.27 -6.90
C ALA A 17 -2.55 4.29 -6.53
N LEU A 18 -2.22 4.23 -5.24
CA LEU A 18 -1.31 3.21 -4.71
C LEU A 18 -2.10 1.95 -4.40
N VAL A 19 -1.62 0.81 -4.90
CA VAL A 19 -2.20 -0.50 -4.62
C VAL A 19 -1.10 -1.46 -4.19
N THR A 20 -1.37 -2.27 -3.19
CA THR A 20 -0.39 -3.23 -2.66
C THR A 20 -0.18 -4.41 -3.60
N ASP A 21 -1.25 -4.85 -4.25
CA ASP A 21 -1.29 -6.10 -5.01
C ASP A 21 -0.67 -7.28 -4.23
N SER A 22 -0.92 -7.29 -2.91
CA SER A 22 -0.23 -8.16 -1.96
C SER A 22 -0.74 -9.58 -2.04
N MET A 23 0.21 -10.49 -2.12
CA MET A 23 -0.04 -11.91 -1.89
C MET A 23 -0.15 -12.20 -0.37
N ARG A 24 -0.56 -13.44 -0.01
CA ARG A 24 -0.77 -13.87 1.38
C ARG A 24 0.47 -13.75 2.29
N GLY A 25 1.66 -13.65 1.75
CA GLY A 25 2.89 -13.51 2.50
C GLY A 25 3.15 -12.08 3.00
N ALA A 26 2.33 -11.10 2.63
CA ALA A 26 2.48 -9.74 3.16
C ALA A 26 2.24 -9.72 4.67
N GLY A 27 3.14 -9.05 5.40
CA GLY A 27 3.09 -9.01 6.87
C GLY A 27 3.49 -10.29 7.57
N MET A 28 3.86 -11.34 6.85
CA MET A 28 4.37 -12.60 7.42
C MET A 28 5.90 -12.54 7.57
N PRO A 29 6.47 -13.35 8.47
CA PRO A 29 7.92 -13.53 8.56
C PRO A 29 8.52 -13.98 7.22
N GLU A 30 9.81 -13.69 7.01
CA GLU A 30 10.55 -14.19 5.87
C GLU A 30 10.58 -15.72 5.84
N GLY A 31 10.65 -16.30 4.65
CA GLY A 31 10.65 -17.74 4.43
C GLY A 31 9.75 -18.19 3.28
N LYS A 32 9.37 -19.45 3.31
CA LYS A 32 8.52 -20.06 2.28
C LYS A 32 7.07 -19.59 2.41
N SER A 33 6.44 -19.34 1.28
CA SER A 33 5.01 -19.00 1.17
C SER A 33 4.44 -19.60 -0.12
N ILE A 34 3.14 -19.38 -0.38
CA ILE A 34 2.44 -19.89 -1.56
C ILE A 34 1.75 -18.71 -2.25
N LEU A 35 2.03 -18.53 -3.52
CA LEU A 35 1.32 -17.63 -4.41
C LEU A 35 0.11 -18.36 -5.00
N GLY A 36 -1.08 -17.75 -4.92
CA GLY A 36 -2.31 -18.35 -5.40
C GLY A 36 -3.03 -19.24 -4.36
N SER A 37 -3.69 -20.31 -4.78
CA SER A 37 -4.45 -21.18 -3.87
C SER A 37 -3.54 -21.94 -2.90
N ARG A 38 -4.08 -22.33 -1.74
CA ARG A 38 -3.30 -23.13 -0.77
C ARG A 38 -2.95 -24.52 -1.26
N GLU A 39 -3.83 -25.11 -2.08
CA GLU A 39 -3.70 -26.50 -2.55
C GLU A 39 -2.90 -26.61 -3.84
N LYS A 40 -3.03 -25.63 -4.74
CA LYS A 40 -2.47 -25.66 -6.10
C LYS A 40 -1.61 -24.45 -6.43
N GLY A 41 -1.28 -23.63 -5.41
CA GLY A 41 -0.46 -22.45 -5.61
C GLY A 41 1.01 -22.80 -5.79
N GLN A 42 1.76 -21.81 -6.22
CA GLN A 42 3.18 -21.92 -6.48
C GLN A 42 3.99 -21.58 -5.25
N GLU A 43 4.97 -22.39 -4.88
CA GLU A 43 5.91 -22.07 -3.80
C GLU A 43 6.71 -20.81 -4.18
N VAL A 44 6.88 -19.93 -3.21
CA VAL A 44 7.67 -18.72 -3.33
C VAL A 44 8.50 -18.52 -2.06
N ILE A 45 9.53 -17.68 -2.14
CA ILE A 45 10.39 -17.34 -1.01
C ILE A 45 10.25 -15.84 -0.76
N ILE A 46 9.96 -15.48 0.50
CA ILE A 46 9.96 -14.09 0.98
C ILE A 46 11.31 -13.83 1.61
N GLU A 47 12.08 -12.92 1.04
CA GLU A 47 13.37 -12.50 1.58
C GLU A 47 13.69 -11.06 1.17
N GLY A 48 14.31 -10.29 2.06
CA GLY A 48 14.64 -8.88 1.82
C GLY A 48 13.40 -8.02 1.53
N GLY A 49 12.24 -8.38 2.07
CA GLY A 49 10.98 -7.67 1.88
C GLY A 49 10.37 -7.81 0.49
N VAL A 50 10.74 -8.84 -0.29
CA VAL A 50 10.16 -9.16 -1.60
C VAL A 50 9.86 -10.66 -1.70
N ALA A 51 8.85 -11.01 -2.49
CA ALA A 51 8.60 -12.41 -2.85
C ALA A 51 9.31 -12.74 -4.17
N LYS A 52 9.99 -13.87 -4.20
CA LYS A 52 10.75 -14.38 -5.33
C LYS A 52 10.36 -15.82 -5.64
N MET A 53 10.60 -16.22 -6.86
CA MET A 53 10.56 -17.64 -7.22
C MET A 53 11.65 -18.42 -6.46
N PRO A 54 11.49 -19.75 -6.25
CA PRO A 54 12.47 -20.56 -5.52
C PRO A 54 13.91 -20.49 -6.06
N ASP A 55 14.06 -20.28 -7.37
CA ASP A 55 15.34 -20.09 -8.05
C ASP A 55 15.93 -18.67 -7.87
N ARG A 56 15.16 -17.75 -7.26
CA ARG A 56 15.50 -16.33 -7.02
C ARG A 56 15.79 -15.49 -8.29
N GLN A 57 15.45 -16.01 -9.47
CA GLN A 57 15.71 -15.30 -10.72
C GLN A 57 14.61 -14.30 -11.09
N SER A 58 13.41 -14.45 -10.50
CA SER A 58 12.27 -13.56 -10.75
C SER A 58 11.46 -13.25 -9.51
N PHE A 59 10.76 -12.11 -9.53
CA PHE A 59 9.79 -11.76 -8.51
C PHE A 59 8.51 -12.60 -8.66
N ALA A 60 7.85 -12.85 -7.54
CA ALA A 60 6.69 -13.73 -7.47
C ALA A 60 5.53 -13.08 -6.67
N GLY A 61 5.16 -11.90 -7.05
CA GLY A 61 4.10 -11.14 -6.39
C GLY A 61 4.62 -10.09 -5.41
N SER A 62 3.71 -9.36 -4.80
CA SER A 62 4.00 -8.30 -3.84
C SER A 62 3.82 -8.78 -2.39
N VAL A 63 4.66 -8.30 -1.50
CA VAL A 63 4.50 -8.38 -0.04
C VAL A 63 4.46 -6.98 0.59
N ALA A 64 4.20 -5.96 -0.23
CA ALA A 64 4.10 -4.59 0.24
C ALA A 64 2.81 -4.38 1.05
N THR A 65 2.92 -3.68 2.17
CA THR A 65 1.80 -3.22 2.98
C THR A 65 1.42 -1.78 2.62
N ALA A 66 0.23 -1.33 2.98
CA ALA A 66 -0.25 0.02 2.67
C ALA A 66 0.65 1.12 3.23
N ASP A 67 1.09 0.99 4.48
CA ASP A 67 2.04 1.90 5.12
C ASP A 67 3.37 1.96 4.39
N ARG A 68 3.88 0.81 3.92
CA ARG A 68 5.09 0.74 3.11
C ARG A 68 4.96 1.49 1.79
N LEU A 69 3.80 1.44 1.14
CA LEU A 69 3.56 2.19 -0.10
C LEU A 69 3.60 3.70 0.14
N VAL A 70 2.91 4.17 1.18
CA VAL A 70 2.92 5.59 1.58
C VAL A 70 4.35 6.02 1.92
N ARG A 71 5.06 5.24 2.73
CA ARG A 71 6.46 5.49 3.11
C ARG A 71 7.38 5.57 1.89
N ASN A 72 7.23 4.66 0.94
CA ASN A 72 8.02 4.67 -0.28
C ASN A 72 7.75 5.91 -1.15
N MET A 73 6.51 6.35 -1.27
CA MET A 73 6.19 7.57 -2.01
C MET A 73 6.76 8.80 -1.34
N TYR A 74 6.68 8.88 -0.01
CA TYR A 74 7.25 9.97 0.78
C TYR A 74 8.78 10.00 0.68
N GLN A 75 9.46 8.88 1.00
CA GLN A 75 10.91 8.82 1.13
C GLN A 75 11.66 8.65 -0.20
N LEU A 76 11.14 7.83 -1.10
CA LEU A 76 11.81 7.46 -2.36
C LEU A 76 11.19 8.17 -3.58
N GLY A 77 9.90 8.47 -3.52
CA GLY A 77 9.18 9.21 -4.55
C GLY A 77 9.37 10.72 -4.46
N GLU A 78 9.93 11.22 -3.34
CA GLU A 78 10.11 12.65 -3.03
C GLU A 78 8.79 13.42 -3.10
N ARG A 79 7.72 12.81 -2.59
CA ARG A 79 6.41 13.44 -2.50
C ARG A 79 6.16 13.92 -1.07
N SER A 80 5.31 14.95 -0.90
CA SER A 80 4.87 15.31 0.43
C SER A 80 4.06 14.17 1.06
N ILE A 81 3.93 14.18 2.38
CA ILE A 81 3.14 13.15 3.06
C ILE A 81 1.66 13.23 2.65
N GLU A 82 1.17 14.44 2.41
CA GLU A 82 -0.21 14.69 1.95
C GLU A 82 -0.42 14.07 0.56
N GLU A 83 0.51 14.27 -0.38
CA GLU A 83 0.43 13.64 -1.71
C GLU A 83 0.47 12.12 -1.62
N ALA A 84 1.34 11.55 -0.78
CA ALA A 84 1.46 10.11 -0.61
C ALA A 84 0.17 9.52 0.00
N VAL A 85 -0.41 10.18 1.02
CA VAL A 85 -1.70 9.80 1.60
C VAL A 85 -2.84 9.99 0.62
N TYR A 86 -2.84 11.07 -0.15
CA TYR A 86 -3.86 11.32 -1.18
C TYR A 86 -3.93 10.17 -2.20
N MET A 87 -2.76 9.72 -2.70
CA MET A 87 -2.66 8.59 -3.61
C MET A 87 -3.11 7.25 -3.00
N MET A 88 -3.09 7.12 -1.68
CA MET A 88 -3.52 5.90 -0.97
C MET A 88 -4.97 5.95 -0.50
N SER A 89 -5.59 7.12 -0.45
CA SER A 89 -6.93 7.31 0.12
C SER A 89 -7.92 7.92 -0.88
N LEU A 90 -7.79 9.22 -1.18
CA LEU A 90 -8.78 9.93 -1.98
C LEU A 90 -8.77 9.54 -3.46
N THR A 91 -7.60 9.33 -4.05
CA THR A 91 -7.53 8.89 -5.45
C THR A 91 -8.24 7.53 -5.66
N PRO A 92 -7.95 6.47 -4.89
CA PRO A 92 -8.71 5.22 -5.03
C PRO A 92 -10.21 5.39 -4.69
N ALA A 93 -10.58 6.20 -3.71
CA ALA A 93 -11.98 6.49 -3.42
C ALA A 93 -12.69 7.14 -4.62
N THR A 94 -12.01 8.07 -5.30
CA THR A 94 -12.51 8.71 -6.53
C THR A 94 -12.66 7.71 -7.68
N ILE A 95 -11.70 6.83 -7.88
CA ILE A 95 -11.76 5.78 -8.91
C ILE A 95 -12.96 4.84 -8.66
N MET A 96 -13.22 4.53 -7.38
CA MET A 96 -14.34 3.66 -6.97
C MET A 96 -15.70 4.39 -6.91
N GLY A 97 -15.75 5.72 -7.09
CA GLY A 97 -16.98 6.50 -7.02
C GLY A 97 -17.53 6.70 -5.60
N ILE A 98 -16.69 6.57 -4.56
CA ILE A 98 -17.08 6.68 -3.14
C ILE A 98 -16.40 7.86 -2.44
N GLN A 99 -15.87 8.82 -3.19
CA GLN A 99 -15.14 9.98 -2.68
C GLN A 99 -15.98 10.95 -1.83
N GLU A 100 -17.31 10.82 -1.86
CA GLU A 100 -18.20 11.63 -1.01
C GLU A 100 -18.40 11.01 0.39
N GLN A 101 -17.90 9.79 0.61
CA GLN A 101 -18.01 9.05 1.87
C GLN A 101 -16.65 8.70 2.46
N LYS A 102 -15.63 8.45 1.61
CA LYS A 102 -14.31 7.95 2.01
C LYS A 102 -13.17 8.76 1.42
N GLY A 103 -11.98 8.58 2.00
CA GLY A 103 -10.73 9.15 1.50
C GLY A 103 -10.39 10.52 2.05
N ARG A 104 -11.20 11.08 2.95
CA ARG A 104 -10.97 12.37 3.64
C ARG A 104 -11.38 12.32 5.11
N ILE A 105 -10.75 13.14 5.91
CA ILE A 105 -11.20 13.47 7.26
C ILE A 105 -12.04 14.74 7.16
N ALA A 106 -13.37 14.60 7.06
CA ALA A 106 -14.30 15.71 6.95
C ALA A 106 -15.65 15.34 7.56
N LYS A 107 -16.47 16.37 7.91
CA LYS A 107 -17.80 16.15 8.45
C LYS A 107 -18.69 15.44 7.42
N GLY A 108 -19.32 14.35 7.84
CA GLY A 108 -20.20 13.54 7.00
C GLY A 108 -19.51 12.38 6.29
N TYR A 109 -18.18 12.25 6.48
CA TYR A 109 -17.41 11.11 5.97
C TYR A 109 -17.34 9.99 7.02
N ASP A 110 -17.12 8.77 6.54
CA ASP A 110 -16.85 7.63 7.40
C ASP A 110 -15.57 7.88 8.21
N ALA A 111 -15.64 7.58 9.51
CA ALA A 111 -14.49 7.77 10.40
C ALA A 111 -13.50 6.60 10.29
N ASP A 112 -12.97 6.39 9.06
CA ASP A 112 -11.88 5.46 8.76
C ASP A 112 -10.57 6.22 8.85
N ILE A 113 -9.88 6.10 9.99
CA ILE A 113 -8.73 6.94 10.33
C ILE A 113 -7.54 6.07 10.69
N VAL A 114 -6.39 6.39 10.15
CA VAL A 114 -5.11 5.76 10.50
C VAL A 114 -4.20 6.80 11.14
N VAL A 115 -3.71 6.49 12.33
CA VAL A 115 -2.72 7.30 13.04
C VAL A 115 -1.35 6.65 12.90
N PHE A 116 -0.35 7.38 12.47
CA PHE A 116 1.02 6.92 12.31
C PHE A 116 2.03 7.97 12.78
N ASN A 117 3.24 7.52 13.11
CA ASN A 117 4.33 8.40 13.52
C ASN A 117 5.10 8.98 12.31
N ALA A 118 6.14 9.78 12.57
CA ALA A 118 6.96 10.40 11.52
C ALA A 118 7.64 9.39 10.56
N ASP A 119 7.85 8.15 11.01
CA ASP A 119 8.41 7.06 10.20
C ASP A 119 7.33 6.27 9.44
N ILE A 120 6.08 6.73 9.50
CA ILE A 120 4.91 6.09 8.88
C ILE A 120 4.74 4.66 9.43
N GLN A 121 4.92 4.50 10.74
CA GLN A 121 4.56 3.28 11.46
C GLN A 121 3.17 3.47 12.07
N ILE A 122 2.28 2.53 11.76
CA ILE A 122 0.89 2.58 12.23
C ILE A 122 0.84 2.46 13.75
N GLN A 123 0.16 3.39 14.39
CA GLN A 123 -0.05 3.44 15.84
C GLN A 123 -1.48 3.05 16.22
N GLN A 124 -2.46 3.54 15.47
CA GLN A 124 -3.88 3.28 15.71
C GLN A 124 -4.63 3.21 14.37
N VAL A 125 -5.66 2.40 14.34
CA VAL A 125 -6.59 2.28 13.22
C VAL A 125 -8.01 2.42 13.76
N PHE A 126 -8.82 3.23 13.10
CA PHE A 126 -10.24 3.36 13.37
C PHE A 126 -11.01 3.00 12.10
N ILE A 127 -12.08 2.23 12.26
CA ILE A 127 -13.02 1.88 11.19
C ILE A 127 -14.42 2.24 11.68
N ASN A 128 -15.10 3.11 10.93
CA ASN A 128 -16.38 3.68 11.34
C ASN A 128 -16.34 4.28 12.78
N GLY A 129 -15.22 4.90 13.15
CA GLY A 129 -15.02 5.50 14.46
C GLY A 129 -14.69 4.53 15.60
N GLN A 130 -14.61 3.23 15.35
CA GLN A 130 -14.20 2.22 16.33
C GLN A 130 -12.71 1.90 16.17
N GLN A 131 -11.99 1.90 17.28
CA GLN A 131 -10.57 1.57 17.31
C GLN A 131 -10.37 0.05 17.21
N TYR A 132 -9.41 -0.37 16.40
CA TYR A 132 -8.95 -1.75 16.19
C TYR A 132 -7.55 -1.96 16.73
#